data_0f6dab5969bac501622afe2b0afab735
#
_entry.id   0f6dab5969bac501622afe2b0afab735
#
_cell.length_a   1.000
_cell.length_b   1.000
_cell.length_c   1.000
_cell.angle_alpha   90.00
_cell.angle_beta   90.00
_cell.angle_gamma   90.00
#
_symmetry.space_group_name_H-M   'P 1'
#
loop_
_entity.id
_entity.type
_entity.pdbx_description
1 polymer ?
#
loop_
_entity_poly.entity_id
_entity_poly.type
_entity_poly.pdbx_seq_one_letter_code
_entity_poly.pdbx_strand_id
1 'polypeptide(L)'
;MKIKTLISQITLISVAVIISNLGYSGHAGFSAIAQQTSPTLNLSPEEQNLVKAIVSAADPAARVKASADLIKKYPKTLARPRVARDLAGQIANLTDASQRLSLAQEYQKVFDEPSEQELILPVLIDAHANANQPDEAFAKGAAFLSQHPDSLSVLVALVSVGAEQAKKKNSKFVAQTIQYGTHTIELIESDKKPASMDDVSWKEYKSSVLPAMYRSMGLLNLLKGDRVQAKTQYTKASELAPSDPFNFLMLSAILNDEYQVEAQNYKGMPAGPAKEAELKKTQTMLDNVIEAYAKTIALSEGNSALQQVRQQYLQDLEAYYRYRHNHSTEGIQQLIDKYKGPAKP
;
A
#
# COMPACT_ATOMS: atom_id res chain seq x y z
N MET A 1 15.19 12.55 27.36
CA MET A 1 15.49 12.84 25.93
C MET A 1 14.16 13.03 25.22
N LYS A 2 13.96 14.11 24.47
CA LYS A 2 12.64 14.60 24.05
C LYS A 2 12.09 13.74 22.92
N ILE A 3 11.05 12.94 23.19
CA ILE A 3 10.35 12.01 22.29
C ILE A 3 9.82 12.66 20.99
N LYS A 4 9.57 13.98 21.00
CA LYS A 4 9.21 14.73 19.77
C LYS A 4 10.22 14.58 18.63
N THR A 5 11.48 14.26 18.93
CA THR A 5 12.55 14.10 17.94
C THR A 5 12.51 12.71 17.29
N LEU A 6 12.05 11.67 17.99
CA LEU A 6 12.03 10.30 17.47
C LEU A 6 10.90 10.10 16.44
N ILE A 7 9.69 10.61 16.71
CA ILE A 7 8.58 10.58 15.73
C ILE A 7 8.94 11.41 14.50
N SER A 8 9.61 12.57 14.69
CA SER A 8 10.10 13.39 13.57
C SER A 8 11.18 12.67 12.74
N GLN A 9 12.04 11.86 13.36
CA GLN A 9 13.09 11.13 12.64
C GLN A 9 12.57 9.82 12.02
N ILE A 10 11.67 9.08 12.68
CA ILE A 10 11.00 7.90 12.09
C ILE A 10 10.12 8.34 10.93
N THR A 11 9.43 9.47 11.02
CA THR A 11 8.62 10.02 9.93
C THR A 11 9.47 10.44 8.72
N LEU A 12 10.71 10.89 8.93
CA LEU A 12 11.57 11.38 7.85
C LEU A 12 12.42 10.30 7.17
N ILE A 13 12.85 9.27 7.89
CA ILE A 13 13.79 8.27 7.34
C ILE A 13 13.07 7.01 6.84
N SER A 14 12.03 6.55 7.55
CA SER A 14 11.36 5.28 7.23
C SER A 14 10.34 5.39 6.11
N VAL A 15 9.83 6.58 5.82
CA VAL A 15 8.71 6.80 4.92
C VAL A 15 9.13 6.92 3.46
N ALA A 16 10.32 7.47 3.18
CA ALA A 16 10.80 7.62 1.81
C ALA A 16 11.18 6.28 1.13
N VAL A 17 11.52 5.24 1.91
CA VAL A 17 11.96 3.93 1.38
C VAL A 17 10.82 2.92 1.28
N ILE A 18 9.71 3.14 2.02
CA ILE A 18 8.61 2.16 2.13
C ILE A 18 7.80 2.03 0.86
N ILE A 19 7.79 3.03 -0.02
CA ILE A 19 6.88 3.07 -1.17
C ILE A 19 7.57 2.86 -2.49
N SER A 20 8.87 3.00 -2.58
CA SER A 20 9.59 2.44 -3.74
C SER A 20 9.49 0.91 -3.80
N ASN A 21 9.09 0.23 -2.69
CA ASN A 21 8.79 -1.21 -2.62
C ASN A 21 7.30 -1.56 -2.43
N LEU A 22 6.40 -0.56 -2.25
CA LEU A 22 5.08 -0.65 -2.83
C LEU A 22 5.26 -0.31 -4.33
N GLY A 23 6.21 -0.94 -4.96
CA GLY A 23 6.07 -1.20 -6.36
C GLY A 23 4.64 -1.72 -6.45
N TYR A 24 3.78 -0.89 -6.97
CA TYR A 24 2.50 -1.29 -7.49
C TYR A 24 2.84 -2.36 -8.53
N SER A 25 3.19 -3.52 -8.01
CA SER A 25 3.15 -4.76 -8.76
C SER A 25 1.67 -5.12 -8.92
N GLY A 26 0.87 -4.11 -9.32
CA GLY A 26 -0.36 -4.32 -10.05
C GLY A 26 -0.11 -5.21 -11.27
N HIS A 27 1.13 -5.46 -11.55
CA HIS A 27 1.67 -6.40 -12.52
C HIS A 27 1.41 -7.86 -12.18
N ALA A 28 1.33 -8.26 -10.92
CA ALA A 28 1.01 -9.65 -10.56
C ALA A 28 -0.44 -10.03 -10.93
N GLY A 29 -1.38 -9.08 -10.87
CA GLY A 29 -2.75 -9.31 -11.32
C GLY A 29 -2.91 -9.29 -12.83
N PHE A 30 -2.03 -8.58 -13.57
CA PHE A 30 -2.10 -8.50 -15.03
C PHE A 30 -1.36 -9.66 -15.75
N SER A 31 -0.32 -10.23 -15.14
CA SER A 31 0.45 -11.31 -15.77
C SER A 31 -0.23 -12.68 -15.71
N ALA A 32 -1.05 -12.95 -14.69
CA ALA A 32 -1.71 -14.25 -14.54
C ALA A 32 -2.86 -14.48 -15.53
N ILE A 33 -3.41 -13.42 -16.16
CA ILE A 33 -4.51 -13.54 -17.12
C ILE A 33 -4.02 -13.85 -18.54
N ALA A 34 -2.72 -13.78 -18.80
CA ALA A 34 -2.14 -13.93 -20.13
C ALA A 34 -2.09 -15.40 -20.68
N GLN A 35 -2.48 -16.41 -19.88
CA GLN A 35 -2.42 -17.83 -20.28
C GLN A 35 -3.76 -18.53 -20.46
N GLN A 36 -4.89 -17.82 -20.42
CA GLN A 36 -6.11 -18.44 -20.92
C GLN A 36 -6.02 -18.57 -22.43
N THR A 37 -6.09 -19.81 -22.90
CA THR A 37 -6.28 -20.14 -24.33
C THR A 37 -7.46 -19.32 -24.86
N SER A 38 -7.14 -18.23 -25.55
CA SER A 38 -8.16 -17.30 -26.07
C SER A 38 -9.04 -18.05 -27.07
N PRO A 39 -10.37 -17.98 -26.94
CA PRO A 39 -11.24 -18.45 -28.00
C PRO A 39 -10.83 -17.75 -29.29
N THR A 40 -10.74 -18.50 -30.39
CA THR A 40 -10.48 -17.95 -31.72
C THR A 40 -11.53 -16.87 -32.00
N LEU A 41 -11.13 -15.61 -31.92
CA LEU A 41 -12.01 -14.49 -32.20
C LEU A 41 -12.40 -14.58 -33.68
N ASN A 42 -13.70 -14.64 -33.96
CA ASN A 42 -14.20 -14.64 -35.34
C ASN A 42 -14.12 -13.23 -35.93
N LEU A 43 -12.92 -12.84 -36.32
CA LEU A 43 -12.62 -11.53 -36.94
C LEU A 43 -12.57 -11.66 -38.44
N SER A 44 -13.04 -10.64 -39.16
CA SER A 44 -12.87 -10.53 -40.61
C SER A 44 -11.37 -10.51 -40.98
N PRO A 45 -10.98 -10.92 -42.22
CA PRO A 45 -9.58 -10.85 -42.62
C PRO A 45 -8.93 -9.48 -42.46
N GLU A 46 -9.69 -8.44 -42.69
CA GLU A 46 -9.24 -7.06 -42.54
C GLU A 46 -9.04 -6.65 -41.06
N GLU A 47 -9.96 -7.02 -40.15
CA GLU A 47 -9.75 -6.84 -38.73
C GLU A 47 -8.52 -7.59 -38.24
N GLN A 48 -8.32 -8.84 -38.69
CA GLN A 48 -7.12 -9.61 -38.36
C GLN A 48 -5.84 -8.90 -38.78
N ASN A 49 -5.80 -8.27 -39.96
CA ASN A 49 -4.67 -7.51 -40.43
C ASN A 49 -4.39 -6.28 -39.58
N LEU A 50 -5.44 -5.56 -39.15
CA LEU A 50 -5.31 -4.43 -38.23
C LEU A 50 -4.81 -4.89 -36.84
N VAL A 51 -5.34 -5.97 -36.30
CA VAL A 51 -4.83 -6.56 -35.03
C VAL A 51 -3.37 -6.99 -35.15
N LYS A 52 -2.97 -7.62 -36.28
CA LYS A 52 -1.57 -7.94 -36.54
C LYS A 52 -0.69 -6.68 -36.59
N ALA A 53 -1.16 -5.60 -37.21
CA ALA A 53 -0.44 -4.33 -37.24
C ALA A 53 -0.23 -3.75 -35.82
N ILE A 54 -1.22 -3.85 -34.91
CA ILE A 54 -1.09 -3.46 -33.50
C ILE A 54 -0.03 -4.31 -32.81
N VAL A 55 -0.09 -5.64 -32.96
CA VAL A 55 0.84 -6.55 -32.30
C VAL A 55 2.28 -6.37 -32.81
N SER A 56 2.46 -6.11 -34.10
CA SER A 56 3.77 -5.91 -34.72
C SER A 56 4.34 -4.50 -34.61
N ALA A 57 3.54 -3.54 -34.09
CA ALA A 57 4.02 -2.17 -33.91
C ALA A 57 5.18 -2.12 -32.90
N ALA A 58 6.18 -1.30 -33.20
CA ALA A 58 7.49 -1.31 -32.56
C ALA A 58 7.44 -0.89 -31.07
N ASP A 59 6.53 0.01 -30.72
CA ASP A 59 6.44 0.62 -29.39
C ASP A 59 4.98 0.92 -29.01
N PRO A 60 4.70 1.27 -27.73
CA PRO A 60 3.35 1.59 -27.27
C PRO A 60 2.70 2.76 -28.01
N ALA A 61 3.45 3.77 -28.44
CA ALA A 61 2.86 4.92 -29.18
C ALA A 61 2.34 4.50 -30.55
N ALA A 62 3.13 3.72 -31.30
CA ALA A 62 2.70 3.14 -32.56
C ALA A 62 1.49 2.20 -32.40
N ARG A 63 1.42 1.47 -31.28
CA ARG A 63 0.28 0.62 -30.93
C ARG A 63 -0.98 1.39 -30.63
N VAL A 64 -0.90 2.51 -29.88
CA VAL A 64 -2.06 3.42 -29.67
C VAL A 64 -2.60 3.89 -30.98
N LYS A 65 -1.73 4.35 -31.92
CA LYS A 65 -2.13 4.82 -33.24
C LYS A 65 -2.79 3.72 -34.08
N ALA A 66 -2.18 2.54 -34.13
CA ALA A 66 -2.75 1.39 -34.87
C ALA A 66 -4.09 0.93 -34.25
N SER A 67 -4.24 1.04 -32.93
CA SER A 67 -5.49 0.76 -32.25
C SER A 67 -6.59 1.77 -32.60
N ALA A 68 -6.23 3.05 -32.74
CA ALA A 68 -7.17 4.06 -33.20
C ALA A 68 -7.73 3.74 -34.60
N ASP A 69 -6.89 3.25 -35.52
CA ASP A 69 -7.32 2.85 -36.86
C ASP A 69 -8.28 1.65 -36.82
N LEU A 70 -8.00 0.65 -35.97
CA LEU A 70 -8.88 -0.49 -35.75
C LEU A 70 -10.25 -0.04 -35.20
N ILE A 71 -10.26 0.74 -34.10
CA ILE A 71 -11.49 1.17 -33.43
C ILE A 71 -12.31 2.10 -34.30
N LYS A 72 -11.67 3.00 -35.06
CA LYS A 72 -12.37 3.88 -36.00
C LYS A 72 -13.10 3.09 -37.09
N LYS A 73 -12.50 2.01 -37.59
CA LYS A 73 -13.07 1.20 -38.67
C LYS A 73 -14.03 0.13 -38.15
N TYR A 74 -13.72 -0.46 -37.00
CA TYR A 74 -14.49 -1.53 -36.36
C TYR A 74 -14.75 -1.21 -34.89
N PRO A 75 -15.65 -0.25 -34.56
CA PRO A 75 -15.83 0.19 -33.17
C PRO A 75 -16.30 -0.91 -32.21
N LYS A 76 -16.97 -1.92 -32.73
CA LYS A 76 -17.50 -3.09 -31.98
C LYS A 76 -16.70 -4.35 -32.21
N THR A 77 -15.44 -4.26 -32.65
CA THR A 77 -14.58 -5.44 -32.85
C THR A 77 -14.45 -6.26 -31.57
N LEU A 78 -14.52 -7.58 -31.69
CA LEU A 78 -14.31 -8.50 -30.57
C LEU A 78 -12.88 -8.45 -30.02
N ALA A 79 -11.93 -7.88 -30.78
CA ALA A 79 -10.55 -7.69 -30.33
C ALA A 79 -10.39 -6.50 -29.36
N ARG A 80 -11.32 -5.56 -29.34
CA ARG A 80 -11.22 -4.29 -28.58
C ARG A 80 -10.88 -4.48 -27.10
N PRO A 81 -11.55 -5.34 -26.30
CA PRO A 81 -11.25 -5.47 -24.88
C PRO A 81 -9.83 -6.03 -24.61
N ARG A 82 -9.35 -6.92 -25.47
CA ARG A 82 -8.00 -7.48 -25.35
C ARG A 82 -6.95 -6.43 -25.70
N VAL A 83 -7.12 -5.74 -26.82
CA VAL A 83 -6.19 -4.68 -27.27
C VAL A 83 -6.12 -3.58 -26.20
N ALA A 84 -7.24 -3.14 -25.66
CA ALA A 84 -7.30 -2.15 -24.58
C ALA A 84 -6.48 -2.60 -23.37
N ARG A 85 -6.71 -3.81 -22.88
CA ARG A 85 -6.00 -4.36 -21.71
C ARG A 85 -4.50 -4.48 -21.93
N ASP A 86 -4.09 -5.09 -23.05
CA ASP A 86 -2.68 -5.30 -23.39
C ASP A 86 -1.94 -3.96 -23.49
N LEU A 87 -2.56 -2.96 -24.10
CA LEU A 87 -1.97 -1.64 -24.27
C LEU A 87 -1.90 -0.85 -22.96
N ALA A 88 -2.94 -0.89 -22.14
CA ALA A 88 -2.93 -0.27 -20.81
C ALA A 88 -1.80 -0.86 -19.94
N GLY A 89 -1.60 -2.19 -19.97
CA GLY A 89 -0.50 -2.86 -19.28
C GLY A 89 0.88 -2.43 -19.79
N GLN A 90 1.05 -2.25 -21.09
CA GLN A 90 2.31 -1.77 -21.66
C GLN A 90 2.61 -0.33 -21.26
N ILE A 91 1.60 0.55 -21.28
CA ILE A 91 1.74 1.95 -20.85
C ILE A 91 2.11 2.00 -19.35
N ALA A 92 1.48 1.18 -18.53
CA ALA A 92 1.79 1.09 -17.09
C ALA A 92 3.25 0.72 -16.81
N ASN A 93 3.86 -0.10 -17.67
CA ASN A 93 5.24 -0.57 -17.55
C ASN A 93 6.31 0.43 -18.04
N LEU A 94 5.91 1.57 -18.61
CA LEU A 94 6.87 2.60 -19.02
C LEU A 94 7.55 3.23 -17.81
N THR A 95 8.86 3.32 -17.86
CA THR A 95 9.68 3.92 -16.78
C THR A 95 9.67 5.46 -16.83
N ASP A 96 9.59 6.03 -18.04
CA ASP A 96 9.49 7.48 -18.21
C ASP A 96 8.09 7.98 -17.87
N ALA A 97 7.99 8.80 -16.80
CA ALA A 97 6.71 9.29 -16.30
C ALA A 97 5.99 10.24 -17.27
N SER A 98 6.74 11.04 -18.05
CA SER A 98 6.17 11.98 -19.02
C SER A 98 5.60 11.23 -20.22
N GLN A 99 6.32 10.23 -20.72
CA GLN A 99 5.86 9.35 -21.80
C GLN A 99 4.63 8.55 -21.34
N ARG A 100 4.67 8.00 -20.12
CA ARG A 100 3.54 7.27 -19.53
C ARG A 100 2.29 8.13 -19.45
N LEU A 101 2.41 9.39 -18.97
CA LEU A 101 1.29 10.33 -18.89
C LEU A 101 0.72 10.64 -20.29
N SER A 102 1.59 10.99 -21.24
CA SER A 102 1.16 11.33 -22.62
C SER A 102 0.42 10.17 -23.27
N LEU A 103 0.99 8.96 -23.21
CA LEU A 103 0.38 7.79 -23.85
C LEU A 103 -0.90 7.33 -23.15
N ALA A 104 -0.99 7.48 -21.82
CA ALA A 104 -2.22 7.20 -21.11
C ALA A 104 -3.34 8.17 -21.48
N GLN A 105 -3.02 9.45 -21.75
CA GLN A 105 -3.99 10.43 -22.26
C GLN A 105 -4.41 10.13 -23.71
N GLU A 106 -3.48 9.67 -24.55
CA GLU A 106 -3.82 9.24 -25.91
C GLU A 106 -4.69 7.98 -25.90
N TYR A 107 -4.37 7.01 -25.04
CA TYR A 107 -5.20 5.83 -24.83
C TYR A 107 -6.65 6.21 -24.51
N GLN A 108 -6.88 7.16 -23.59
CA GLN A 108 -8.24 7.61 -23.22
C GLN A 108 -9.05 8.15 -24.40
N LYS A 109 -8.39 8.71 -25.41
CA LYS A 109 -9.07 9.23 -26.62
C LYS A 109 -9.50 8.11 -27.57
N VAL A 110 -8.83 6.96 -27.52
CA VAL A 110 -9.10 5.80 -28.38
C VAL A 110 -10.07 4.83 -27.73
N PHE A 111 -9.89 4.58 -26.43
CA PHE A 111 -10.64 3.62 -25.64
C PHE A 111 -11.52 4.36 -24.64
N ASP A 112 -12.77 4.65 -25.04
CA ASP A 112 -13.71 5.53 -24.33
C ASP A 112 -14.77 4.80 -23.50
N GLU A 113 -14.85 3.46 -23.60
CA GLU A 113 -15.78 2.67 -22.80
C GLU A 113 -15.39 2.67 -21.32
N PRO A 114 -16.36 2.69 -20.37
CA PRO A 114 -16.06 2.74 -18.93
C PRO A 114 -15.08 1.65 -18.46
N SER A 115 -15.24 0.42 -18.94
CA SER A 115 -14.36 -0.69 -18.62
C SER A 115 -12.91 -0.51 -19.13
N GLU A 116 -12.72 0.23 -20.22
CA GLU A 116 -11.43 0.56 -20.79
C GLU A 116 -10.78 1.73 -20.03
N GLN A 117 -11.60 2.73 -19.67
CA GLN A 117 -11.17 3.85 -18.83
C GLN A 117 -10.70 3.34 -17.46
N GLU A 118 -11.38 2.35 -16.89
CA GLU A 118 -10.98 1.73 -15.62
C GLU A 118 -9.58 1.09 -15.69
N LEU A 119 -9.17 0.59 -16.84
CA LEU A 119 -7.83 0.00 -17.03
C LEU A 119 -6.71 1.03 -16.97
N ILE A 120 -6.92 2.22 -17.51
CA ILE A 120 -5.87 3.24 -17.66
C ILE A 120 -5.90 4.31 -16.56
N LEU A 121 -7.01 4.51 -15.88
CA LEU A 121 -7.15 5.53 -14.85
C LEU A 121 -6.14 5.40 -13.70
N PRO A 122 -5.85 4.20 -13.15
CA PRO A 122 -4.81 4.06 -12.13
C PRO A 122 -3.44 4.54 -12.61
N VAL A 123 -3.12 4.29 -13.89
CA VAL A 123 -1.87 4.74 -14.53
C VAL A 123 -1.83 6.27 -14.65
N LEU A 124 -2.96 6.88 -15.03
CA LEU A 124 -3.08 8.34 -15.11
C LEU A 124 -2.99 9.00 -13.74
N ILE A 125 -3.66 8.43 -12.75
CA ILE A 125 -3.62 8.92 -11.35
C ILE A 125 -2.18 8.92 -10.85
N ASP A 126 -1.46 7.80 -11.02
CA ASP A 126 -0.05 7.70 -10.64
C ASP A 126 0.85 8.67 -11.43
N ALA A 127 0.65 8.75 -12.75
CA ALA A 127 1.43 9.65 -13.61
C ALA A 127 1.24 11.13 -13.25
N HIS A 128 0.00 11.56 -12.98
CA HIS A 128 -0.27 12.92 -12.49
C HIS A 128 0.38 13.17 -11.12
N ALA A 129 0.31 12.21 -10.21
CA ALA A 129 0.93 12.34 -8.90
C ALA A 129 2.47 12.47 -8.99
N ASN A 130 3.11 11.69 -9.88
CA ASN A 130 4.55 11.76 -10.16
C ASN A 130 4.96 13.05 -10.88
N ALA A 131 4.08 13.62 -11.69
CA ALA A 131 4.25 14.94 -12.29
C ALA A 131 3.99 16.10 -11.30
N ASN A 132 3.84 15.81 -10.01
CA ASN A 132 3.47 16.77 -8.96
C ASN A 132 2.13 17.48 -9.18
N GLN A 133 1.17 16.76 -9.75
CA GLN A 133 -0.19 17.21 -10.07
C GLN A 133 -1.24 16.39 -9.28
N PRO A 134 -1.19 16.32 -7.94
CA PRO A 134 -2.11 15.49 -7.17
C PRO A 134 -3.58 15.94 -7.27
N ASP A 135 -3.83 17.23 -7.51
CA ASP A 135 -5.18 17.74 -7.73
C ASP A 135 -5.83 17.12 -8.97
N GLU A 136 -5.09 17.01 -10.07
CA GLU A 136 -5.56 16.36 -11.29
C GLU A 136 -5.79 14.86 -11.08
N ALA A 137 -4.90 14.19 -10.34
CA ALA A 137 -5.06 12.78 -9.99
C ALA A 137 -6.38 12.55 -9.24
N PHE A 138 -6.64 13.36 -8.19
CA PHE A 138 -7.87 13.25 -7.40
C PHE A 138 -9.12 13.67 -8.19
N ALA A 139 -9.05 14.71 -9.00
CA ALA A 139 -10.17 15.16 -9.82
C ALA A 139 -10.61 14.09 -10.82
N LYS A 140 -9.65 13.47 -11.54
CA LYS A 140 -9.95 12.40 -12.50
C LYS A 140 -10.51 11.14 -11.82
N GLY A 141 -9.91 10.71 -10.72
CA GLY A 141 -10.40 9.56 -9.98
C GLY A 141 -11.78 9.81 -9.38
N ALA A 142 -12.03 10.97 -8.77
CA ALA A 142 -13.33 11.33 -8.21
C ALA A 142 -14.43 11.41 -9.28
N ALA A 143 -14.13 11.98 -10.45
CA ALA A 143 -15.08 12.04 -11.56
C ALA A 143 -15.50 10.63 -12.02
N PHE A 144 -14.57 9.70 -12.11
CA PHE A 144 -14.88 8.31 -12.45
C PHE A 144 -15.67 7.60 -11.35
N LEU A 145 -15.26 7.74 -10.09
CA LEU A 145 -15.92 7.13 -8.94
C LEU A 145 -17.34 7.64 -8.72
N SER A 146 -17.69 8.83 -9.21
CA SER A 146 -19.08 9.35 -9.16
C SER A 146 -20.06 8.48 -9.95
N GLN A 147 -19.60 7.78 -10.99
CA GLN A 147 -20.38 6.87 -11.82
C GLN A 147 -20.10 5.39 -11.50
N HIS A 148 -18.90 5.09 -10.99
CA HIS A 148 -18.40 3.75 -10.70
C HIS A 148 -17.82 3.68 -9.28
N PRO A 149 -18.67 3.85 -8.23
CA PRO A 149 -18.18 4.05 -6.85
C PRO A 149 -17.39 2.87 -6.31
N ASP A 150 -17.62 1.67 -6.79
CA ASP A 150 -17.01 0.42 -6.32
C ASP A 150 -15.77 -0.01 -7.16
N SER A 151 -15.23 0.89 -8.02
CA SER A 151 -14.01 0.60 -8.78
C SER A 151 -12.80 0.47 -7.88
N LEU A 152 -12.45 -0.76 -7.51
CA LEU A 152 -11.33 -1.06 -6.61
C LEU A 152 -9.99 -0.54 -7.14
N SER A 153 -9.76 -0.61 -8.46
CA SER A 153 -8.51 -0.16 -9.08
C SER A 153 -8.29 1.34 -8.89
N VAL A 154 -9.33 2.14 -9.08
CA VAL A 154 -9.28 3.61 -8.92
C VAL A 154 -9.22 4.00 -7.44
N LEU A 155 -10.02 3.35 -6.59
CA LEU A 155 -9.99 3.57 -5.14
C LEU A 155 -8.59 3.34 -4.57
N VAL A 156 -7.97 2.18 -4.88
CA VAL A 156 -6.62 1.83 -4.41
C VAL A 156 -5.57 2.82 -4.91
N ALA A 157 -5.65 3.24 -6.18
CA ALA A 157 -4.73 4.24 -6.73
C ALA A 157 -4.83 5.59 -5.99
N LEU A 158 -6.04 6.07 -5.72
CA LEU A 158 -6.25 7.33 -4.98
C LEU A 158 -5.77 7.22 -3.52
N VAL A 159 -5.99 6.07 -2.86
CA VAL A 159 -5.46 5.84 -1.50
C VAL A 159 -3.94 5.88 -1.50
N SER A 160 -3.29 5.27 -2.48
CA SER A 160 -1.83 5.30 -2.61
C SER A 160 -1.32 6.73 -2.78
N VAL A 161 -1.88 7.49 -3.72
CA VAL A 161 -1.48 8.89 -3.95
C VAL A 161 -1.74 9.76 -2.72
N GLY A 162 -2.89 9.63 -2.08
CA GLY A 162 -3.23 10.40 -0.89
C GLY A 162 -2.32 10.11 0.29
N ALA A 163 -1.96 8.84 0.51
CA ALA A 163 -0.99 8.46 1.53
C ALA A 163 0.40 9.06 1.25
N GLU A 164 0.84 9.07 -0.03
CA GLU A 164 2.10 9.73 -0.43
C GLU A 164 2.07 11.24 -0.21
N GLN A 165 0.96 11.90 -0.55
CA GLN A 165 0.81 13.33 -0.31
C GLN A 165 0.85 13.65 1.20
N ALA A 166 0.19 12.84 2.02
CA ALA A 166 0.19 12.98 3.46
C ALA A 166 1.61 12.87 4.06
N LYS A 167 2.44 11.92 3.55
CA LYS A 167 3.85 11.81 3.94
C LYS A 167 4.66 13.05 3.59
N LYS A 168 4.37 13.68 2.43
CA LYS A 168 4.96 14.96 2.01
C LYS A 168 4.39 16.16 2.80
N LYS A 169 3.63 15.91 3.88
CA LYS A 169 2.95 16.92 4.72
C LYS A 169 1.84 17.69 3.97
N ASN A 170 1.38 17.21 2.82
CA ASN A 170 0.21 17.74 2.15
C ASN A 170 -1.04 17.05 2.70
N SER A 171 -1.71 17.70 3.66
CA SER A 171 -2.91 17.17 4.33
C SER A 171 -4.21 17.38 3.54
N LYS A 172 -4.16 18.07 2.40
CA LYS A 172 -5.35 18.43 1.59
C LYS A 172 -6.25 17.25 1.29
N PHE A 173 -5.64 16.09 0.98
CA PHE A 173 -6.35 14.89 0.53
C PHE A 173 -6.63 13.87 1.63
N VAL A 174 -6.16 14.09 2.86
CA VAL A 174 -6.22 13.08 3.94
C VAL A 174 -7.65 12.60 4.22
N ALA A 175 -8.60 13.51 4.36
CA ALA A 175 -9.99 13.16 4.67
C ALA A 175 -10.62 12.32 3.54
N GLN A 176 -10.45 12.73 2.30
CA GLN A 176 -10.97 12.01 1.13
C GLN A 176 -10.28 10.66 0.94
N THR A 177 -8.97 10.60 1.19
CA THR A 177 -8.21 9.35 1.13
C THR A 177 -8.68 8.35 2.17
N ILE A 178 -9.01 8.81 3.39
CA ILE A 178 -9.58 7.95 4.44
C ILE A 178 -10.94 7.40 3.99
N GLN A 179 -11.80 8.20 3.39
CA GLN A 179 -13.09 7.72 2.86
C GLN A 179 -12.90 6.64 1.80
N TYR A 180 -12.02 6.86 0.83
CA TYR A 180 -11.73 5.88 -0.22
C TYR A 180 -11.11 4.59 0.35
N GLY A 181 -10.18 4.72 1.31
CA GLY A 181 -9.56 3.56 1.95
C GLY A 181 -10.54 2.74 2.78
N THR A 182 -11.43 3.40 3.52
CA THR A 182 -12.49 2.71 4.27
C THR A 182 -13.41 1.95 3.32
N HIS A 183 -13.87 2.60 2.26
CA HIS A 183 -14.72 1.95 1.25
C HIS A 183 -14.01 0.77 0.54
N THR A 184 -12.72 0.92 0.23
CA THR A 184 -11.90 -0.17 -0.34
C THR A 184 -11.87 -1.38 0.59
N ILE A 185 -11.61 -1.16 1.88
CA ILE A 185 -11.56 -2.23 2.88
C ILE A 185 -12.93 -2.92 2.98
N GLU A 186 -14.02 -2.15 3.06
CA GLU A 186 -15.39 -2.68 3.12
C GLU A 186 -15.73 -3.55 1.91
N LEU A 187 -15.39 -3.13 0.70
CA LEU A 187 -15.60 -3.90 -0.53
C LEU A 187 -14.84 -5.23 -0.50
N ILE A 188 -13.56 -5.20 -0.08
CA ILE A 188 -12.72 -6.39 -0.05
C ILE A 188 -13.18 -7.36 1.07
N GLU A 189 -13.50 -6.86 2.25
CA GLU A 189 -13.94 -7.68 3.40
C GLU A 189 -15.34 -8.26 3.20
N SER A 190 -16.23 -7.54 2.51
CA SER A 190 -17.55 -8.06 2.13
C SER A 190 -17.53 -9.00 0.90
N ASP A 191 -16.31 -9.35 0.44
CA ASP A 191 -16.07 -10.27 -0.68
C ASP A 191 -16.72 -9.83 -2.01
N LYS A 192 -16.83 -8.50 -2.22
CA LYS A 192 -17.34 -7.95 -3.48
C LYS A 192 -16.29 -8.06 -4.60
N LYS A 193 -16.19 -9.27 -5.12
CA LYS A 193 -15.26 -9.61 -6.21
C LYS A 193 -15.68 -8.93 -7.51
N PRO A 194 -14.77 -8.20 -8.20
CA PRO A 194 -15.02 -7.71 -9.55
C PRO A 194 -15.31 -8.85 -10.52
N ALA A 195 -16.28 -8.66 -11.41
CA ALA A 195 -16.65 -9.69 -12.40
C ALA A 195 -15.50 -10.06 -13.35
N SER A 196 -14.49 -9.18 -13.49
CA SER A 196 -13.28 -9.40 -14.30
C SER A 196 -12.25 -10.31 -13.65
N MET A 197 -12.40 -10.67 -12.37
CA MET A 197 -11.47 -11.52 -11.63
C MET A 197 -12.05 -12.91 -11.40
N ASP A 198 -11.23 -13.95 -11.58
CA ASP A 198 -11.53 -15.29 -11.08
C ASP A 198 -11.25 -15.41 -9.57
N ASP A 199 -11.61 -16.54 -8.96
CA ASP A 199 -11.49 -16.73 -7.50
C ASP A 199 -10.02 -16.80 -7.04
N VAL A 200 -9.11 -17.30 -7.88
CA VAL A 200 -7.67 -17.38 -7.56
C VAL A 200 -7.08 -15.98 -7.56
N SER A 201 -7.29 -15.25 -8.64
CA SER A 201 -6.83 -13.85 -8.77
C SER A 201 -7.42 -12.95 -7.67
N TRP A 202 -8.69 -13.17 -7.30
CA TRP A 202 -9.32 -12.43 -6.22
C TRP A 202 -8.69 -12.72 -4.86
N LYS A 203 -8.37 -13.98 -4.57
CA LYS A 203 -7.69 -14.36 -3.33
C LYS A 203 -6.30 -13.72 -3.23
N GLU A 204 -5.53 -13.73 -4.32
CA GLU A 204 -4.22 -13.10 -4.40
C GLU A 204 -4.32 -11.58 -4.24
N TYR A 205 -5.29 -10.95 -4.92
CA TYR A 205 -5.57 -9.52 -4.79
C TYR A 205 -5.88 -9.15 -3.33
N LYS A 206 -6.79 -9.87 -2.67
CA LYS A 206 -7.12 -9.63 -1.26
C LYS A 206 -5.90 -9.75 -0.36
N SER A 207 -5.09 -10.78 -0.54
CA SER A 207 -3.92 -11.03 0.30
C SER A 207 -2.84 -9.96 0.16
N SER A 208 -2.75 -9.28 -0.98
CA SER A 208 -1.77 -8.22 -1.23
C SER A 208 -2.30 -6.83 -0.91
N VAL A 209 -3.54 -6.53 -1.31
CA VAL A 209 -4.11 -5.19 -1.22
C VAL A 209 -4.60 -4.87 0.19
N LEU A 210 -5.28 -5.80 0.86
CA LEU A 210 -5.89 -5.53 2.15
C LEU A 210 -4.88 -5.12 3.25
N PRO A 211 -3.73 -5.81 3.43
CA PRO A 211 -2.71 -5.35 4.37
C PRO A 211 -2.16 -3.96 4.04
N ALA A 212 -1.98 -3.67 2.75
CA ALA A 212 -1.49 -2.37 2.30
C ALA A 212 -2.51 -1.25 2.56
N MET A 213 -3.81 -1.51 2.39
CA MET A 213 -4.87 -0.57 2.73
C MET A 213 -4.89 -0.29 4.23
N TYR A 214 -4.90 -1.30 5.07
CA TYR A 214 -4.83 -1.13 6.52
C TYR A 214 -3.59 -0.35 6.95
N ARG A 215 -2.42 -0.60 6.38
CA ARG A 215 -1.20 0.17 6.65
C ARG A 215 -1.34 1.64 6.24
N SER A 216 -1.90 1.91 5.06
CA SER A 216 -2.14 3.29 4.60
C SER A 216 -3.11 4.02 5.52
N MET A 217 -4.19 3.35 5.94
CA MET A 217 -5.16 3.90 6.88
C MET A 217 -4.53 4.16 8.26
N GLY A 218 -3.66 3.26 8.73
CA GLY A 218 -2.88 3.45 9.95
C GLY A 218 -2.04 4.73 9.89
N LEU A 219 -1.31 4.93 8.79
CA LEU A 219 -0.52 6.14 8.58
C LEU A 219 -1.38 7.42 8.55
N LEU A 220 -2.46 7.41 7.79
CA LEU A 220 -3.34 8.58 7.63
C LEU A 220 -3.98 8.97 8.98
N ASN A 221 -4.44 7.99 9.76
CA ASN A 221 -4.98 8.23 11.09
C ASN A 221 -3.91 8.75 12.07
N LEU A 222 -2.68 8.21 12.00
CA LEU A 222 -1.57 8.71 12.81
C LEU A 222 -1.24 10.18 12.49
N LEU A 223 -1.19 10.54 11.21
CA LEU A 223 -0.96 11.92 10.77
C LEU A 223 -2.10 12.87 11.13
N LYS A 224 -3.34 12.37 11.18
CA LYS A 224 -4.50 13.08 11.67
C LYS A 224 -4.51 13.26 13.21
N GLY A 225 -3.68 12.51 13.93
CA GLY A 225 -3.62 12.50 15.40
C GLY A 225 -4.52 11.46 16.07
N ASP A 226 -5.23 10.64 15.28
CA ASP A 226 -6.08 9.55 15.79
C ASP A 226 -5.24 8.27 16.01
N ARG A 227 -4.57 8.24 17.17
CA ARG A 227 -3.69 7.13 17.54
C ARG A 227 -4.44 5.81 17.80
N VAL A 228 -5.67 5.90 18.27
CA VAL A 228 -6.49 4.71 18.56
C VAL A 228 -6.82 3.99 17.26
N GLN A 229 -7.31 4.72 16.28
CA GLN A 229 -7.58 4.15 14.96
C GLN A 229 -6.29 3.71 14.27
N ALA A 230 -5.21 4.49 14.35
CA ALA A 230 -3.93 4.10 13.78
C ALA A 230 -3.45 2.75 14.35
N LYS A 231 -3.51 2.56 15.67
CA LYS A 231 -3.16 1.28 16.32
C LYS A 231 -4.01 0.13 15.81
N THR A 232 -5.33 0.31 15.73
CA THR A 232 -6.27 -0.69 15.21
C THR A 232 -5.89 -1.09 13.77
N GLN A 233 -5.63 -0.12 12.91
CA GLN A 233 -5.29 -0.37 11.51
C GLN A 233 -3.94 -1.09 11.35
N TYR A 234 -2.90 -0.68 12.11
CA TYR A 234 -1.60 -1.37 12.07
C TYR A 234 -1.66 -2.78 12.67
N THR A 235 -2.50 -3.00 13.68
CA THR A 235 -2.75 -4.35 14.22
C THR A 235 -3.34 -5.24 13.13
N LYS A 236 -4.38 -4.79 12.44
CA LYS A 236 -4.97 -5.53 11.30
C LYS A 236 -3.94 -5.78 10.18
N ALA A 237 -3.17 -4.78 9.82
CA ALA A 237 -2.10 -4.93 8.83
C ALA A 237 -1.07 -6.00 9.25
N SER A 238 -0.71 -6.04 10.54
CA SER A 238 0.25 -7.01 11.07
C SER A 238 -0.29 -8.43 11.19
N GLU A 239 -1.60 -8.59 11.41
CA GLU A 239 -2.30 -9.88 11.38
C GLU A 239 -2.35 -10.47 9.96
N LEU A 240 -2.60 -9.62 8.96
CA LEU A 240 -2.72 -10.02 7.57
C LEU A 240 -1.37 -10.22 6.88
N ALA A 241 -0.34 -9.49 7.29
CA ALA A 241 1.02 -9.58 6.77
C ALA A 241 2.04 -9.69 7.92
N PRO A 242 2.10 -10.85 8.60
CA PRO A 242 2.91 -11.04 9.81
C PRO A 242 4.43 -11.03 9.58
N SER A 243 4.88 -11.09 8.34
CA SER A 243 6.30 -10.99 7.96
C SER A 243 6.72 -9.58 7.52
N ASP A 244 5.80 -8.63 7.44
CA ASP A 244 6.13 -7.26 7.02
C ASP A 244 6.65 -6.44 8.21
N PRO A 245 7.96 -6.09 8.24
CA PRO A 245 8.56 -5.37 9.38
C PRO A 245 7.97 -3.97 9.59
N PHE A 246 7.43 -3.34 8.56
CA PHE A 246 6.91 -1.97 8.65
C PHE A 246 5.62 -1.88 9.47
N ASN A 247 4.78 -2.90 9.43
CA ASN A 247 3.57 -2.94 10.25
C ASN A 247 3.94 -2.98 11.74
N PHE A 248 4.93 -3.80 12.09
CA PHE A 248 5.41 -3.92 13.47
C PHE A 248 6.21 -2.70 13.92
N LEU A 249 6.99 -2.08 13.03
CA LEU A 249 7.70 -0.84 13.31
C LEU A 249 6.75 0.26 13.80
N MET A 250 5.67 0.49 13.06
CA MET A 250 4.70 1.53 13.39
C MET A 250 3.88 1.17 14.65
N LEU A 251 3.49 -0.09 14.77
CA LEU A 251 2.79 -0.58 15.95
C LEU A 251 3.66 -0.45 17.22
N SER A 252 4.94 -0.83 17.12
CA SER A 252 5.90 -0.69 18.22
C SER A 252 6.08 0.76 18.67
N ALA A 253 6.13 1.69 17.71
CA ALA A 253 6.23 3.12 18.02
C ALA A 253 4.99 3.61 18.78
N ILE A 254 3.79 3.21 18.36
CA ILE A 254 2.53 3.58 19.03
C ILE A 254 2.48 2.99 20.44
N LEU A 255 2.81 1.71 20.60
CA LEU A 255 2.82 1.03 21.90
C LEU A 255 3.81 1.68 22.86
N ASN A 256 5.00 2.04 22.37
CA ASN A 256 5.98 2.74 23.20
C ASN A 256 5.51 4.13 23.61
N ASP A 257 4.89 4.89 22.72
CA ASP A 257 4.33 6.20 23.06
C ASP A 257 3.24 6.09 24.14
N GLU A 258 2.33 5.11 24.02
CA GLU A 258 1.31 4.82 25.03
C GLU A 258 1.94 4.48 26.38
N TYR A 259 2.95 3.59 26.38
CA TYR A 259 3.70 3.24 27.58
C TYR A 259 4.37 4.46 28.22
N GLN A 260 5.04 5.31 27.44
CA GLN A 260 5.72 6.49 27.99
C GLN A 260 4.74 7.47 28.67
N VAL A 261 3.57 7.67 28.09
CA VAL A 261 2.50 8.49 28.70
C VAL A 261 2.07 7.89 30.03
N GLU A 262 1.78 6.60 30.06
CA GLU A 262 1.31 5.92 31.26
C GLU A 262 2.38 5.82 32.36
N ALA A 263 3.62 5.56 31.97
CA ALA A 263 4.76 5.58 32.89
C ALA A 263 4.97 6.97 33.55
N GLN A 264 4.71 8.03 32.80
CA GLN A 264 4.77 9.38 33.35
C GLN A 264 3.60 9.65 34.32
N ASN A 265 2.39 9.20 33.99
CA ASN A 265 1.22 9.28 34.88
C ASN A 265 1.49 8.53 36.19
N TYR A 266 1.97 7.28 36.10
CA TYR A 266 2.35 6.47 37.26
C TYR A 266 3.34 7.18 38.20
N LYS A 267 4.35 7.83 37.64
CA LYS A 267 5.36 8.57 38.46
C LYS A 267 4.73 9.68 39.31
N GLY A 268 3.71 10.36 38.75
CA GLY A 268 3.03 11.45 39.43
C GLY A 268 1.99 11.02 40.47
N MET A 269 1.65 9.74 40.58
CA MET A 269 0.63 9.25 41.50
C MET A 269 1.12 9.20 42.95
N PRO A 270 0.27 9.55 43.93
CA PRO A 270 0.55 9.34 45.37
C PRO A 270 0.63 7.84 45.68
N ALA A 271 1.38 7.50 46.74
CA ALA A 271 1.47 6.11 47.18
C ALA A 271 0.08 5.59 47.63
N GLY A 272 -0.22 4.34 47.32
CA GLY A 272 -1.46 3.67 47.67
C GLY A 272 -1.92 2.61 46.67
N PRO A 273 -3.04 1.92 46.93
CA PRO A 273 -3.51 0.80 46.09
C PRO A 273 -3.72 1.17 44.63
N ALA A 274 -4.14 2.40 44.33
CA ALA A 274 -4.30 2.89 42.95
C ALA A 274 -2.95 2.93 42.21
N LYS A 275 -1.87 3.37 42.88
CA LYS A 275 -0.53 3.38 42.29
C LYS A 275 0.01 1.98 42.06
N GLU A 276 -0.29 1.02 42.93
CA GLU A 276 0.09 -0.37 42.74
C GLU A 276 -0.61 -1.03 41.55
N ALA A 277 -1.92 -0.74 41.39
CA ALA A 277 -2.66 -1.19 40.20
C ALA A 277 -2.09 -0.59 38.90
N GLU A 278 -1.75 0.71 38.93
CA GLU A 278 -1.16 1.40 37.79
C GLU A 278 0.25 0.89 37.47
N LEU A 279 1.03 0.50 38.50
CA LEU A 279 2.33 -0.17 38.25
C LEU A 279 2.17 -1.44 37.46
N LYS A 280 1.22 -2.29 37.84
CA LYS A 280 0.93 -3.54 37.09
C LYS A 280 0.56 -3.27 35.64
N LYS A 281 -0.32 -2.33 35.39
CA LYS A 281 -0.73 -1.91 34.05
C LYS A 281 0.46 -1.42 33.24
N THR A 282 1.25 -0.51 33.78
CA THR A 282 2.44 0.05 33.13
C THR A 282 3.49 -1.03 32.82
N GLN A 283 3.67 -2.00 33.72
CA GLN A 283 4.55 -3.14 33.50
C GLN A 283 4.06 -4.02 32.34
N THR A 284 2.76 -4.32 32.27
CA THR A 284 2.19 -5.07 31.14
C THR A 284 2.35 -4.32 29.80
N MET A 285 2.16 -2.99 29.82
CA MET A 285 2.40 -2.19 28.61
C MET A 285 3.86 -2.24 28.17
N LEU A 286 4.80 -2.19 29.12
CA LEU A 286 6.23 -2.33 28.83
C LEU A 286 6.59 -3.71 28.26
N ASP A 287 6.00 -4.78 28.79
CA ASP A 287 6.19 -6.14 28.28
C ASP A 287 5.71 -6.24 26.82
N ASN A 288 4.58 -5.61 26.47
CA ASN A 288 4.09 -5.53 25.10
C ASN A 288 5.06 -4.74 24.17
N VAL A 289 5.67 -3.65 24.67
CA VAL A 289 6.68 -2.88 23.93
C VAL A 289 7.93 -3.71 23.68
N ILE A 290 8.43 -4.42 24.72
CA ILE A 290 9.58 -5.32 24.63
C ILE A 290 9.35 -6.38 23.54
N GLU A 291 8.19 -7.01 23.54
CA GLU A 291 7.83 -8.03 22.54
C GLU A 291 7.70 -7.45 21.13
N ALA A 292 7.06 -6.29 20.98
CA ALA A 292 6.93 -5.61 19.71
C ALA A 292 8.27 -5.16 19.12
N TYR A 293 9.19 -4.68 19.97
CA TYR A 293 10.55 -4.34 19.55
C TYR A 293 11.34 -5.56 19.10
N ALA A 294 11.31 -6.64 19.87
CA ALA A 294 11.99 -7.88 19.52
C ALA A 294 11.51 -8.41 18.15
N LYS A 295 10.20 -8.38 17.92
CA LYS A 295 9.60 -8.79 16.65
C LYS A 295 10.00 -7.87 15.48
N THR A 296 9.98 -6.55 15.69
CA THR A 296 10.43 -5.59 14.67
C THR A 296 11.90 -5.78 14.31
N ILE A 297 12.76 -6.00 15.32
CA ILE A 297 14.20 -6.25 15.13
C ILE A 297 14.44 -7.53 14.33
N ALA A 298 13.73 -8.62 14.67
CA ALA A 298 13.85 -9.88 13.98
C ALA A 298 13.44 -9.78 12.49
N LEU A 299 12.27 -9.19 12.23
CA LEU A 299 11.71 -9.07 10.88
C LEU A 299 12.46 -8.07 9.99
N SER A 300 13.16 -7.11 10.60
CA SER A 300 13.95 -6.11 9.85
C SER A 300 15.39 -6.55 9.56
N GLU A 301 15.78 -7.75 9.93
CA GLU A 301 17.12 -8.28 9.66
C GLU A 301 17.40 -8.35 8.15
N GLY A 302 18.55 -7.83 7.72
CA GLY A 302 18.92 -7.75 6.30
C GLY A 302 18.24 -6.62 5.51
N ASN A 303 17.32 -5.86 6.10
CA ASN A 303 16.70 -4.72 5.45
C ASN A 303 17.54 -3.44 5.69
N SER A 304 18.29 -3.02 4.66
CA SER A 304 19.19 -1.86 4.74
C SER A 304 18.44 -0.56 5.08
N ALA A 305 17.20 -0.41 4.61
CA ALA A 305 16.38 0.77 4.87
C ALA A 305 15.96 0.90 6.35
N LEU A 306 15.92 -0.21 7.08
CA LEU A 306 15.53 -0.25 8.49
C LEU A 306 16.74 -0.36 9.44
N GLN A 307 17.97 -0.41 8.92
CA GLN A 307 19.16 -0.67 9.72
C GLN A 307 19.33 0.32 10.90
N GLN A 308 19.15 1.61 10.64
CA GLN A 308 19.29 2.64 11.68
C GLN A 308 18.18 2.51 12.76
N VAL A 309 16.96 2.31 12.35
CA VAL A 309 15.83 2.13 13.29
C VAL A 309 15.99 0.84 14.08
N ARG A 310 16.43 -0.24 13.43
CA ARG A 310 16.72 -1.51 14.07
C ARG A 310 17.78 -1.38 15.17
N GLN A 311 18.85 -0.63 14.93
CA GLN A 311 19.88 -0.36 15.94
C GLN A 311 19.31 0.43 17.12
N GLN A 312 18.49 1.43 16.87
CA GLN A 312 17.84 2.19 17.95
C GLN A 312 16.90 1.32 18.76
N TYR A 313 16.08 0.50 18.11
CA TYR A 313 15.16 -0.42 18.80
C TYR A 313 15.89 -1.48 19.61
N LEU A 314 17.07 -1.92 19.17
CA LEU A 314 17.88 -2.85 19.94
C LEU A 314 18.38 -2.22 21.24
N GLN A 315 18.83 -0.96 21.21
CA GLN A 315 19.26 -0.22 22.39
C GLN A 315 18.09 0.00 23.38
N ASP A 316 16.93 0.40 22.85
CA ASP A 316 15.74 0.62 23.67
C ASP A 316 15.21 -0.69 24.26
N LEU A 317 15.20 -1.77 23.48
CA LEU A 317 14.86 -3.12 23.94
C LEU A 317 15.76 -3.56 25.08
N GLU A 318 17.07 -3.40 24.95
CA GLU A 318 18.03 -3.75 25.99
C GLU A 318 17.78 -2.96 27.29
N ALA A 319 17.52 -1.65 27.17
CA ALA A 319 17.23 -0.81 28.33
C ALA A 319 15.94 -1.23 29.04
N TYR A 320 14.87 -1.48 28.29
CA TYR A 320 13.57 -1.91 28.82
C TYR A 320 13.61 -3.32 29.41
N TYR A 321 14.30 -4.22 28.74
CA TYR A 321 14.48 -5.60 29.19
C TYR A 321 15.24 -5.64 30.53
N ARG A 322 16.36 -4.91 30.67
CA ARG A 322 17.11 -4.77 31.93
C ARG A 322 16.23 -4.23 33.06
N TYR A 323 15.40 -3.23 32.77
CA TYR A 323 14.50 -2.69 33.78
C TYR A 323 13.48 -3.74 34.29
N ARG A 324 12.98 -4.61 33.40
CA ARG A 324 12.02 -5.67 33.73
C ARG A 324 12.65 -6.92 34.34
N HIS A 325 13.91 -7.20 34.07
CA HIS A 325 14.60 -8.45 34.42
C HIS A 325 15.82 -8.22 35.34
N ASN A 326 15.67 -7.41 36.38
CA ASN A 326 16.69 -7.18 37.40
C ASN A 326 18.08 -6.86 36.83
N HIS A 327 18.14 -5.99 35.84
CA HIS A 327 19.38 -5.58 35.16
C HIS A 327 20.04 -6.65 34.27
N SER A 328 19.42 -7.83 34.10
CA SER A 328 19.92 -8.89 33.21
C SER A 328 19.55 -8.57 31.74
N THR A 329 20.43 -9.00 30.84
CA THR A 329 20.19 -9.04 29.38
C THR A 329 19.98 -10.48 28.86
N GLU A 330 20.05 -11.44 29.78
CA GLU A 330 19.86 -12.86 29.46
C GLU A 330 18.45 -13.09 28.89
N GLY A 331 18.35 -13.74 27.74
CA GLY A 331 17.08 -14.01 27.07
C GLY A 331 16.71 -13.03 25.96
N ILE A 332 17.37 -11.86 25.82
CA ILE A 332 17.05 -10.90 24.74
C ILE A 332 17.21 -11.54 23.36
N GLN A 333 18.33 -12.23 23.13
CA GLN A 333 18.57 -12.86 21.83
C GLN A 333 17.56 -13.96 21.54
N GLN A 334 17.22 -14.79 22.53
CA GLN A 334 16.18 -15.82 22.39
C GLN A 334 14.81 -15.21 22.07
N LEU A 335 14.48 -14.07 22.69
CA LEU A 335 13.24 -13.35 22.41
C LEU A 335 13.21 -12.82 20.95
N ILE A 336 14.33 -12.30 20.45
CA ILE A 336 14.44 -11.84 19.05
C ILE A 336 14.35 -13.06 18.10
N ASP A 337 15.07 -14.13 18.40
CA ASP A 337 15.13 -15.33 17.55
C ASP A 337 13.78 -16.05 17.44
N LYS A 338 12.92 -15.95 18.46
CA LYS A 338 11.53 -16.44 18.45
C LYS A 338 10.73 -15.94 17.23
N TYR A 339 11.06 -14.73 16.73
CA TYR A 339 10.35 -14.07 15.64
C TYR A 339 11.10 -14.08 14.31
N LYS A 340 12.29 -14.67 14.25
CA LYS A 340 12.96 -14.94 12.98
C LYS A 340 12.17 -16.01 12.23
N GLY A 341 11.84 -15.74 10.98
CA GLY A 341 11.30 -16.77 10.10
C GLY A 341 12.31 -17.93 9.92
N PRO A 342 11.87 -19.07 9.37
CA PRO A 342 12.79 -20.14 9.01
C PRO A 342 13.90 -19.56 8.13
N ALA A 343 15.15 -19.96 8.41
CA ALA A 343 16.29 -19.53 7.62
C ALA A 343 15.99 -19.76 6.13
N LYS A 344 16.09 -18.71 5.32
CA LYS A 344 15.97 -18.87 3.86
C LYS A 344 17.08 -19.81 3.40
N PRO A 345 16.75 -20.87 2.61
CA PRO A 345 17.73 -21.79 2.10
C PRO A 345 18.76 -21.14 1.20
#